data_29549a8ebd022ea9765026b7188d5854
#
_entry.id   29549a8ebd022ea9765026b7188d5854
#
_cell.length_a   1.000
_cell.length_b   1.000
_cell.length_c   1.000
_cell.angle_alpha   90.00
_cell.angle_beta   90.00
_cell.angle_gamma   90.00
#
_symmetry.space_group_name_H-M   'P 1'
#
loop_
_entity.id
_entity.type
_entity.pdbx_description
1 polymer ?
#
loop_
_entity_poly.entity_id
_entity_poly.type
_entity_poly.pdbx_seq_one_letter_code
_entity_poly.pdbx_strand_id
1 'polypeptide(L)'
;MVEAALSAGGIRPGLLAVWLVLVVLVGAIVVIERADLVGSSSRRDGTRDPRMLLPVPVDQLGAIEVARAGTLHRFERDAAGAWFYHGVHTGSEGTHAHDADPSMAKRIEHAFAAFGRTRIERQFALETHAKDYGVATPETIILVYRPRDPQPLAQYAVGDIAPDALSRYVLAVGSPTVATIPNYQIENLSALIAAVGGESEQGRASGNVPARRGAAARR
;
A
#
# COMPACT_ATOMS: atom_id res chain seq x y z
N MET A 1 66.44 35.52 6.64
CA MET A 1 66.16 34.24 5.94
C MET A 1 65.51 33.33 6.96
N VAL A 2 64.19 33.15 6.86
CA VAL A 2 63.43 32.22 7.71
C VAL A 2 62.72 31.30 6.74
N GLU A 3 63.23 30.06 6.60
CA GLU A 3 62.56 29.01 5.84
C GLU A 3 61.40 28.45 6.67
N ALA A 4 60.18 28.63 6.18
CA ALA A 4 59.01 27.99 6.71
C ALA A 4 58.88 26.59 6.11
N ALA A 5 59.21 25.56 6.89
CA ALA A 5 58.98 24.19 6.54
C ALA A 5 57.48 23.85 6.57
N LEU A 6 56.88 23.64 5.41
CA LEU A 6 55.55 23.11 5.25
C LEU A 6 55.57 21.62 5.63
N SER A 7 55.08 21.31 6.83
CA SER A 7 54.84 19.93 7.27
C SER A 7 53.67 19.35 6.47
N ALA A 8 53.96 18.50 5.50
CA ALA A 8 52.97 17.67 4.82
C ALA A 8 52.43 16.61 5.80
N GLY A 9 51.26 16.90 6.37
CA GLY A 9 50.54 15.95 7.22
C GLY A 9 50.17 14.70 6.42
N GLY A 10 50.89 13.62 6.60
CA GLY A 10 50.64 12.33 5.97
C GLY A 10 49.26 11.81 6.37
N ILE A 11 48.36 11.63 5.40
CA ILE A 11 47.07 11.01 5.58
C ILE A 11 47.27 9.59 6.08
N ARG A 12 46.78 9.26 7.28
CA ARG A 12 46.92 7.96 7.91
C ARG A 12 46.25 6.90 7.02
N PRO A 13 46.95 5.82 6.57
CA PRO A 13 46.42 4.85 5.62
C PRO A 13 45.12 4.17 6.08
N GLY A 14 44.91 4.06 7.39
CA GLY A 14 43.61 3.60 7.94
C GLY A 14 42.44 4.49 7.68
N LEU A 15 42.65 5.80 7.60
CA LEU A 15 41.59 6.76 7.33
C LEU A 15 41.14 6.71 5.87
N LEU A 16 42.03 6.49 4.94
CA LEU A 16 41.76 6.27 3.52
C LEU A 16 40.93 4.97 3.32
N ALA A 17 41.28 3.89 4.03
CA ALA A 17 40.56 2.63 3.96
C ALA A 17 39.09 2.79 4.44
N VAL A 18 38.88 3.52 5.53
CA VAL A 18 37.52 3.80 6.04
C VAL A 18 36.72 4.58 5.04
N TRP A 19 37.28 5.63 4.42
CA TRP A 19 36.60 6.41 3.40
C TRP A 19 36.25 5.60 2.14
N LEU A 20 37.18 4.72 1.74
CA LEU A 20 36.97 3.83 0.59
C LEU A 20 35.81 2.85 0.85
N VAL A 21 35.75 2.24 2.04
CA VAL A 21 34.66 1.36 2.45
C VAL A 21 33.33 2.13 2.47
N LEU A 22 33.33 3.35 3.00
CA LEU A 22 32.12 4.20 3.02
C LEU A 22 31.61 4.52 1.62
N VAL A 23 32.52 4.91 0.70
CA VAL A 23 32.15 5.21 -0.70
C VAL A 23 31.62 3.97 -1.41
N VAL A 24 32.21 2.79 -1.19
CA VAL A 24 31.72 1.53 -1.76
C VAL A 24 30.33 1.18 -1.20
N LEU A 25 30.13 1.38 0.11
CA LEU A 25 28.83 1.09 0.75
C LEU A 25 27.72 2.04 0.27
N VAL A 26 28.01 3.33 0.17
CA VAL A 26 27.08 4.32 -0.38
C VAL A 26 26.81 4.03 -1.86
N GLY A 27 27.85 3.68 -2.64
CA GLY A 27 27.69 3.29 -4.03
C GLY A 27 26.83 2.04 -4.19
N ALA A 28 27.01 1.04 -3.33
CA ALA A 28 26.17 -0.17 -3.34
C ALA A 28 24.69 0.15 -3.00
N ILE A 29 24.43 1.00 -2.00
CA ILE A 29 23.07 1.43 -1.66
C ILE A 29 22.43 2.16 -2.85
N VAL A 30 23.12 3.11 -3.48
CA VAL A 30 22.60 3.83 -4.65
C VAL A 30 22.34 2.90 -5.83
N VAL A 31 23.19 1.89 -6.05
CA VAL A 31 22.97 0.89 -7.11
C VAL A 31 21.77 0.01 -6.80
N ILE A 32 21.58 -0.42 -5.54
CA ILE A 32 20.43 -1.21 -5.11
C ILE A 32 19.15 -0.39 -5.25
N GLU A 33 19.11 0.85 -4.76
CA GLU A 33 17.96 1.74 -4.91
C GLU A 33 17.63 2.01 -6.39
N ARG A 34 18.63 2.25 -7.24
CA ARG A 34 18.39 2.43 -8.68
C ARG A 34 18.01 1.14 -9.39
N ALA A 35 18.52 0.00 -8.98
CA ALA A 35 18.11 -1.31 -9.51
C ALA A 35 16.66 -1.63 -9.14
N ASP A 36 16.23 -1.31 -7.90
CA ASP A 36 14.82 -1.46 -7.48
C ASP A 36 13.90 -0.48 -8.20
N LEU A 37 14.31 0.76 -8.43
CA LEU A 37 13.54 1.74 -9.21
C LEU A 37 13.44 1.36 -10.70
N VAL A 38 14.48 0.74 -11.27
CA VAL A 38 14.50 0.26 -12.68
C VAL A 38 13.88 -1.13 -12.78
N GLY A 39 14.03 -1.99 -11.77
CA GLY A 39 13.46 -3.34 -11.74
C GLY A 39 11.93 -3.35 -11.61
N SER A 40 11.36 -2.37 -10.91
CA SER A 40 9.89 -2.24 -10.74
C SER A 40 9.18 -1.84 -12.03
N SER A 41 9.86 -1.23 -13.00
CA SER A 41 9.25 -0.79 -14.27
C SER A 41 9.41 -1.77 -15.44
N SER A 42 10.18 -2.85 -15.33
CA SER A 42 10.59 -3.66 -16.49
C SER A 42 10.06 -5.08 -16.57
N ARG A 43 9.27 -5.59 -15.61
CA ARG A 43 8.49 -6.81 -15.87
C ARG A 43 7.09 -6.46 -16.37
N ARG A 44 7.02 -5.85 -17.54
CA ARG A 44 5.83 -5.88 -18.38
C ARG A 44 5.70 -7.30 -18.90
N ASP A 45 4.96 -8.13 -18.18
CA ASP A 45 4.35 -9.32 -18.74
C ASP A 45 3.48 -8.86 -19.90
N GLY A 46 3.84 -9.32 -21.13
CA GLY A 46 3.22 -8.84 -22.36
C GLY A 46 1.72 -9.04 -22.32
N THR A 47 1.00 -8.06 -22.84
CA THR A 47 -0.40 -8.02 -23.30
C THR A 47 -1.45 -7.38 -22.39
N ARG A 48 -1.12 -6.77 -21.25
CA ARG A 48 -2.16 -6.02 -20.53
C ARG A 48 -2.39 -4.63 -21.18
N ASP A 49 -3.66 -4.24 -21.28
CA ASP A 49 -4.05 -2.91 -21.73
C ASP A 49 -3.38 -1.83 -20.84
N PRO A 50 -2.54 -0.95 -21.41
CA PRO A 50 -1.83 0.08 -20.65
C PRO A 50 -2.77 1.09 -19.97
N ARG A 51 -4.05 1.07 -20.33
CA ARG A 51 -5.09 1.89 -19.68
C ARG A 51 -5.64 1.26 -18.41
N MET A 52 -5.27 0.03 -18.06
CA MET A 52 -5.70 -0.57 -16.80
C MET A 52 -4.90 0.00 -15.64
N LEU A 53 -5.59 0.36 -14.55
CA LEU A 53 -4.95 0.89 -13.34
C LEU A 53 -4.01 -0.15 -12.71
N LEU A 54 -4.51 -1.37 -12.50
CA LEU A 54 -3.72 -2.43 -11.89
C LEU A 54 -2.70 -3.01 -12.89
N PRO A 55 -1.46 -3.31 -12.47
CA PRO A 55 -0.41 -3.83 -13.35
C PRO A 55 -0.65 -5.30 -13.75
N VAL A 56 -1.47 -6.03 -12.97
CA VAL A 56 -1.85 -7.43 -13.21
C VAL A 56 -3.34 -7.64 -12.99
N PRO A 57 -3.97 -8.69 -13.53
CA PRO A 57 -5.34 -9.08 -13.20
C PRO A 57 -5.52 -9.35 -11.71
N VAL A 58 -6.73 -9.10 -11.18
CA VAL A 58 -7.04 -9.27 -9.74
C VAL A 58 -6.85 -10.72 -9.28
N ASP A 59 -7.08 -11.70 -10.14
CA ASP A 59 -6.86 -13.13 -9.85
C ASP A 59 -5.39 -13.49 -9.61
N GLN A 60 -4.46 -12.66 -10.05
CA GLN A 60 -3.03 -12.79 -9.78
C GLN A 60 -2.57 -12.03 -8.51
N LEU A 61 -3.47 -11.33 -7.83
CA LEU A 61 -3.18 -10.66 -6.57
C LEU A 61 -3.43 -11.59 -5.39
N GLY A 62 -2.52 -11.57 -4.42
CA GLY A 62 -2.62 -12.28 -3.14
C GLY A 62 -3.22 -11.45 -2.03
N ALA A 63 -2.94 -10.13 -2.05
CA ALA A 63 -3.47 -9.20 -1.06
C ALA A 63 -3.68 -7.80 -1.64
N ILE A 64 -4.61 -7.07 -1.03
CA ILE A 64 -4.83 -5.64 -1.24
C ILE A 64 -4.93 -4.98 0.13
N GLU A 65 -4.15 -3.93 0.33
CA GLU A 65 -4.23 -3.09 1.53
C GLU A 65 -4.76 -1.72 1.15
N VAL A 66 -5.60 -1.18 2.01
CA VAL A 66 -6.10 0.19 1.87
C VAL A 66 -5.86 0.92 3.19
N ALA A 67 -4.91 1.84 3.17
CA ALA A 67 -4.70 2.78 4.26
C ALA A 67 -5.62 3.98 4.06
N ARG A 68 -6.46 4.27 5.05
CA ARG A 68 -7.38 5.40 5.03
C ARG A 68 -7.49 6.02 6.42
N ALA A 69 -7.36 7.35 6.50
CA ALA A 69 -7.44 8.09 7.76
C ALA A 69 -6.58 7.48 8.90
N GLY A 70 -5.36 7.04 8.57
CA GLY A 70 -4.43 6.45 9.52
C GLY A 70 -4.70 4.98 9.89
N THR A 71 -5.72 4.36 9.31
CA THR A 71 -6.06 2.95 9.53
C THR A 71 -5.72 2.13 8.30
N LEU A 72 -5.04 0.99 8.49
CA LEU A 72 -4.68 0.06 7.44
C LEU A 72 -5.60 -1.15 7.46
N HIS A 73 -6.37 -1.32 6.39
CA HIS A 73 -7.26 -2.46 6.17
C HIS A 73 -6.62 -3.42 5.19
N ARG A 74 -6.43 -4.68 5.61
CA ARG A 74 -5.82 -5.71 4.78
C ARG A 74 -6.83 -6.76 4.38
N PHE A 75 -6.88 -7.05 3.09
CA PHE A 75 -7.68 -8.10 2.47
C PHE A 75 -6.72 -9.09 1.81
N GLU A 76 -6.93 -10.37 2.04
CA GLU A 76 -6.06 -11.43 1.51
C GLU A 76 -6.88 -12.52 0.83
N ARG A 77 -6.18 -13.33 0.01
CA ARG A 77 -6.73 -14.58 -0.49
C ARG A 77 -6.27 -15.74 0.38
N ASP A 78 -7.21 -16.60 0.74
CA ASP A 78 -6.90 -17.87 1.40
C ASP A 78 -6.26 -18.89 0.43
N ALA A 79 -5.95 -20.08 0.94
CA ALA A 79 -5.38 -21.16 0.14
C ALA A 79 -6.32 -21.67 -0.98
N ALA A 80 -7.63 -21.46 -0.85
CA ALA A 80 -8.63 -21.79 -1.86
C ALA A 80 -8.83 -20.66 -2.88
N GLY A 81 -8.17 -19.49 -2.66
CA GLY A 81 -8.26 -18.33 -3.52
C GLY A 81 -9.44 -17.40 -3.20
N ALA A 82 -10.19 -17.67 -2.14
CA ALA A 82 -11.27 -16.79 -1.69
C ALA A 82 -10.73 -15.58 -0.93
N TRP A 83 -11.35 -14.42 -1.16
CA TRP A 83 -11.00 -13.21 -0.44
C TRP A 83 -11.57 -13.21 0.97
N PHE A 84 -10.78 -12.74 1.93
CA PHE A 84 -11.22 -12.48 3.30
C PHE A 84 -10.61 -11.19 3.83
N TYR A 85 -11.26 -10.63 4.84
CA TYR A 85 -10.75 -9.46 5.55
C TYR A 85 -9.84 -9.92 6.68
N HIS A 86 -8.56 -9.57 6.61
CA HIS A 86 -7.57 -9.95 7.62
C HIS A 86 -7.65 -9.08 8.88
N GLY A 87 -8.27 -7.91 8.81
CA GLY A 87 -8.41 -6.98 9.93
C GLY A 87 -7.64 -5.68 9.77
N VAL A 88 -7.58 -4.93 10.87
CA VAL A 88 -6.81 -3.69 10.98
C VAL A 88 -5.44 -4.02 11.53
N HIS A 89 -4.40 -3.70 10.79
CA HIS A 89 -3.02 -3.79 11.27
C HIS A 89 -2.66 -2.55 12.08
N THR A 90 -2.71 -2.67 13.40
CA THR A 90 -2.18 -1.68 14.36
C THR A 90 -0.91 -2.21 15.04
N GLY A 91 0.05 -2.71 14.27
CA GLY A 91 1.42 -2.97 14.75
C GLY A 91 1.64 -4.06 15.80
N SER A 92 0.61 -4.79 16.25
CA SER A 92 0.77 -5.92 17.17
C SER A 92 0.26 -7.20 16.53
N GLU A 93 1.16 -8.16 16.37
CA GLU A 93 0.89 -9.50 15.89
C GLU A 93 -0.12 -10.21 16.83
N GLY A 94 -1.36 -10.32 16.35
CA GLY A 94 -2.37 -11.17 16.95
C GLY A 94 -2.85 -12.14 15.89
N THR A 95 -2.58 -13.45 16.07
CA THR A 95 -3.19 -14.51 15.26
C THR A 95 -4.68 -14.52 15.56
N HIS A 96 -5.46 -13.84 14.72
CA HIS A 96 -6.92 -13.87 14.85
C HIS A 96 -7.46 -14.90 13.88
N ALA A 97 -8.13 -15.92 14.40
CA ALA A 97 -8.97 -16.81 13.59
C ALA A 97 -10.15 -15.96 13.12
N HIS A 98 -10.20 -15.67 11.82
CA HIS A 98 -11.34 -15.02 11.21
C HIS A 98 -12.32 -16.11 10.81
N ASP A 99 -13.51 -16.12 11.41
CA ASP A 99 -14.64 -16.88 10.88
C ASP A 99 -14.93 -16.28 9.50
N ALA A 100 -14.72 -17.10 8.47
CA ALA A 100 -14.96 -16.68 7.09
C ALA A 100 -16.47 -16.51 6.90
N ASP A 101 -16.96 -15.29 6.92
CA ASP A 101 -18.32 -14.96 6.50
C ASP A 101 -18.42 -15.03 4.97
N PRO A 102 -19.16 -16.04 4.41
CA PRO A 102 -19.28 -16.18 2.96
C PRO A 102 -19.95 -14.97 2.29
N SER A 103 -20.76 -14.20 3.01
CA SER A 103 -21.40 -12.99 2.49
C SER A 103 -20.39 -11.88 2.32
N MET A 104 -19.50 -11.72 3.30
CA MET A 104 -18.39 -10.77 3.24
C MET A 104 -17.39 -11.13 2.16
N ALA A 105 -17.01 -12.42 2.03
CA ALA A 105 -16.14 -12.89 0.96
C ALA A 105 -16.66 -12.50 -0.43
N LYS A 106 -17.96 -12.67 -0.68
CA LYS A 106 -18.60 -12.24 -1.94
C LYS A 106 -18.58 -10.74 -2.14
N ARG A 107 -18.76 -9.95 -1.08
CA ARG A 107 -18.68 -8.48 -1.15
C ARG A 107 -17.28 -8.03 -1.53
N ILE A 108 -16.27 -8.60 -0.89
CA ILE A 108 -14.85 -8.31 -1.17
C ILE A 108 -14.53 -8.68 -2.62
N GLU A 109 -14.92 -9.90 -3.04
CA GLU A 109 -14.72 -10.38 -4.42
C GLU A 109 -15.36 -9.40 -5.42
N HIS A 110 -16.62 -9.00 -5.19
CA HIS A 110 -17.33 -8.08 -6.07
C HIS A 110 -16.64 -6.71 -6.16
N ALA A 111 -16.23 -6.14 -5.03
CA ALA A 111 -15.56 -4.84 -4.97
C ALA A 111 -14.21 -4.89 -5.70
N PHE A 112 -13.41 -5.94 -5.48
CA PHE A 112 -12.11 -6.07 -6.14
C PHE A 112 -12.22 -6.47 -7.60
N ALA A 113 -13.22 -7.26 -7.99
CA ALA A 113 -13.50 -7.50 -9.40
C ALA A 113 -13.87 -6.22 -10.15
N ALA A 114 -14.62 -5.31 -9.52
CA ALA A 114 -14.91 -3.99 -10.06
C ALA A 114 -13.63 -3.13 -10.13
N PHE A 115 -12.87 -3.05 -9.03
CA PHE A 115 -11.60 -2.30 -8.97
C PHE A 115 -10.58 -2.81 -9.98
N GLY A 116 -10.49 -4.12 -10.20
CA GLY A 116 -9.61 -4.74 -11.18
C GLY A 116 -9.89 -4.38 -12.63
N ARG A 117 -11.11 -3.86 -12.91
CA ARG A 117 -11.52 -3.36 -14.23
C ARG A 117 -11.36 -1.84 -14.36
N THR A 118 -10.80 -1.18 -13.34
CA THR A 118 -10.59 0.27 -13.36
C THR A 118 -9.68 0.65 -14.51
N ARG A 119 -10.15 1.57 -15.33
CA ARG A 119 -9.40 2.15 -16.43
C ARG A 119 -8.94 3.56 -16.10
N ILE A 120 -7.75 3.88 -16.55
CA ILE A 120 -7.22 5.22 -16.56
C ILE A 120 -7.96 5.98 -17.68
N GLU A 121 -8.59 7.12 -17.32
CA GLU A 121 -9.33 7.95 -18.25
C GLU A 121 -8.43 8.99 -18.91
N ARG A 122 -7.59 9.65 -18.09
CA ARG A 122 -6.62 10.66 -18.53
C ARG A 122 -5.33 10.52 -17.75
N GLN A 123 -4.25 11.02 -18.32
CA GLN A 123 -2.94 11.10 -17.68
C GLN A 123 -2.36 12.50 -17.90
N PHE A 124 -1.73 13.01 -16.85
CA PHE A 124 -1.07 14.32 -16.85
C PHE A 124 0.36 14.14 -16.36
N ALA A 125 1.29 14.91 -16.90
CA ALA A 125 2.64 14.95 -16.36
C ALA A 125 2.58 15.45 -14.91
N LEU A 126 3.24 14.73 -13.99
CA LEU A 126 3.43 15.19 -12.63
C LEU A 126 4.55 16.22 -12.64
N GLU A 127 4.21 17.45 -13.00
CA GLU A 127 5.12 18.58 -12.86
C GLU A 127 5.29 18.93 -11.37
N THR A 128 5.69 20.14 -11.03
CA THR A 128 5.95 20.56 -9.63
C THR A 128 4.70 20.64 -8.75
N HIS A 129 3.53 20.25 -9.23
CA HIS A 129 2.22 20.52 -8.62
C HIS A 129 1.48 19.29 -8.06
N ALA A 130 2.21 18.33 -7.45
CA ALA A 130 1.58 17.16 -6.80
C ALA A 130 0.51 17.54 -5.77
N LYS A 131 0.62 18.72 -5.16
CA LYS A 131 -0.37 19.25 -4.20
C LYS A 131 -1.71 19.59 -4.86
N ASP A 132 -1.70 20.05 -6.09
CA ASP A 132 -2.92 20.48 -6.81
C ASP A 132 -3.82 19.29 -7.18
N TYR A 133 -3.28 18.08 -7.11
CA TYR A 133 -4.01 16.83 -7.33
C TYR A 133 -4.35 16.09 -6.03
N GLY A 134 -3.96 16.62 -4.85
CA GLY A 134 -4.15 15.96 -3.57
C GLY A 134 -3.28 14.71 -3.36
N VAL A 135 -2.35 14.40 -4.27
CA VAL A 135 -1.54 13.17 -4.21
C VAL A 135 -0.26 13.32 -3.38
N ALA A 136 0.10 14.54 -2.97
CA ALA A 136 1.28 14.78 -2.13
C ALA A 136 1.06 14.35 -0.66
N THR A 137 -0.17 14.47 -0.17
CA THR A 137 -0.59 14.06 1.19
C THR A 137 -1.91 13.32 1.10
N PRO A 138 -1.93 12.11 0.51
CA PRO A 138 -3.16 11.40 0.22
C PRO A 138 -3.81 10.90 1.51
N GLU A 139 -5.14 11.04 1.62
CA GLU A 139 -5.92 10.41 2.70
C GLU A 139 -6.07 8.90 2.54
N THR A 140 -5.93 8.43 1.31
CA THR A 140 -6.07 7.01 0.98
C THR A 140 -4.87 6.54 0.15
N ILE A 141 -4.28 5.43 0.59
CA ILE A 141 -3.22 4.73 -0.14
C ILE A 141 -3.68 3.30 -0.38
N ILE A 142 -3.51 2.82 -1.61
CA ILE A 142 -3.83 1.44 -1.97
C ILE A 142 -2.54 0.72 -2.33
N LEU A 143 -2.28 -0.41 -1.67
CA LEU A 143 -1.14 -1.28 -1.96
C LEU A 143 -1.67 -2.62 -2.49
N VAL A 144 -1.05 -3.13 -3.53
CA VAL A 144 -1.41 -4.42 -4.11
C VAL A 144 -0.22 -5.35 -4.09
N TYR A 145 -0.45 -6.62 -3.76
CA TYR A 145 0.61 -7.61 -3.55
C TYR A 145 0.38 -8.86 -4.39
N ARG A 146 1.46 -9.48 -4.82
CA ARG A 146 1.42 -10.85 -5.37
C ARG A 146 1.24 -11.86 -4.24
N PRO A 147 0.76 -13.07 -4.54
CA PRO A 147 0.70 -14.16 -3.54
C PRO A 147 2.09 -14.43 -2.95
N ARG A 148 2.19 -14.46 -1.62
CA ARG A 148 3.42 -14.73 -0.85
C ARG A 148 4.58 -13.74 -1.08
N ASP A 149 4.31 -12.59 -1.65
CA ASP A 149 5.29 -11.54 -1.81
C ASP A 149 5.04 -10.46 -0.74
N PRO A 150 6.01 -10.21 0.16
CA PRO A 150 5.86 -9.16 1.18
C PRO A 150 6.02 -7.76 0.61
N GLN A 151 6.57 -7.63 -0.59
CA GLN A 151 6.74 -6.33 -1.24
C GLN A 151 5.52 -5.99 -2.09
N PRO A 152 5.00 -4.75 -2.00
CA PRO A 152 3.90 -4.34 -2.83
C PRO A 152 4.33 -4.31 -4.30
N LEU A 153 3.51 -4.93 -5.15
CA LEU A 153 3.65 -4.90 -6.60
C LEU A 153 3.43 -3.48 -7.16
N ALA A 154 2.50 -2.74 -6.55
CA ALA A 154 2.22 -1.34 -6.86
C ALA A 154 1.61 -0.65 -5.65
N GLN A 155 1.83 0.67 -5.57
CA GLN A 155 1.25 1.56 -4.58
C GLN A 155 0.59 2.73 -5.29
N TYR A 156 -0.60 3.11 -4.84
CA TYR A 156 -1.38 4.20 -5.41
C TYR A 156 -1.72 5.21 -4.33
N ALA A 157 -1.28 6.45 -4.51
CA ALA A 157 -1.76 7.59 -3.74
C ALA A 157 -3.06 8.09 -4.39
N VAL A 158 -4.16 8.06 -3.63
CA VAL A 158 -5.47 8.56 -4.08
C VAL A 158 -5.60 10.01 -3.67
N GLY A 159 -5.70 10.88 -4.66
CA GLY A 159 -5.80 12.32 -4.49
C GLY A 159 -7.25 12.83 -4.44
N ASP A 160 -7.42 14.09 -4.81
CA ASP A 160 -8.70 14.79 -4.79
C ASP A 160 -9.64 14.35 -5.92
N ILE A 161 -10.93 14.71 -5.77
CA ILE A 161 -11.90 14.60 -6.86
C ILE A 161 -11.52 15.62 -7.93
N ALA A 162 -11.50 15.17 -9.18
CA ALA A 162 -11.22 16.06 -10.31
C ALA A 162 -12.34 17.09 -10.52
N PRO A 163 -12.08 18.20 -11.23
CA PRO A 163 -13.08 19.26 -11.45
C PRO A 163 -14.36 18.82 -12.15
N ASP A 164 -14.33 17.67 -12.84
CA ASP A 164 -15.52 17.08 -13.47
C ASP A 164 -16.48 16.41 -12.46
N ALA A 165 -16.09 16.33 -11.17
CA ALA A 165 -16.79 15.66 -10.07
C ALA A 165 -17.06 14.15 -10.27
N LEU A 166 -16.63 13.56 -11.38
CA LEU A 166 -16.84 12.16 -11.74
C LEU A 166 -15.57 11.33 -11.63
N SER A 167 -14.43 11.97 -11.79
CA SER A 167 -13.11 11.34 -11.75
C SER A 167 -12.36 11.67 -10.47
N ARG A 168 -11.38 10.85 -10.13
CA ARG A 168 -10.47 11.06 -9.01
C ARG A 168 -9.02 10.92 -9.47
N TYR A 169 -8.15 11.80 -8.95
CA TYR A 169 -6.73 11.70 -9.23
C TYR A 169 -6.10 10.53 -8.49
N VAL A 170 -5.22 9.82 -9.19
CA VAL A 170 -4.44 8.72 -8.63
C VAL A 170 -3.01 8.78 -9.16
N LEU A 171 -2.05 8.65 -8.27
CA LEU A 171 -0.63 8.56 -8.59
C LEU A 171 -0.11 7.17 -8.25
N ALA A 172 0.35 6.42 -9.25
CA ALA A 172 1.17 5.25 -8.97
C ALA A 172 2.54 5.72 -8.45
N VAL A 173 2.96 5.26 -7.28
CA VAL A 173 4.23 5.68 -6.68
C VAL A 173 5.38 5.33 -7.62
N GLY A 174 6.26 6.29 -7.86
CA GLY A 174 7.35 6.18 -8.84
C GLY A 174 6.96 6.50 -10.29
N SER A 175 5.68 6.80 -10.57
CA SER A 175 5.25 7.28 -11.90
C SER A 175 5.52 8.77 -12.08
N PRO A 176 5.96 9.21 -13.26
CA PRO A 176 6.07 10.64 -13.59
C PRO A 176 4.71 11.26 -14.00
N THR A 177 3.61 10.49 -13.95
CA THR A 177 2.29 10.95 -14.37
C THR A 177 1.23 10.69 -13.32
N VAL A 178 0.32 11.65 -13.12
CA VAL A 178 -0.93 11.50 -12.40
C VAL A 178 -2.00 11.03 -13.37
N ALA A 179 -2.80 10.06 -12.95
CA ALA A 179 -3.92 9.55 -13.72
C ALA A 179 -5.26 10.02 -13.13
N THR A 180 -6.32 10.03 -13.92
CA THR A 180 -7.70 10.05 -13.41
C THR A 180 -8.36 8.70 -13.64
N ILE A 181 -9.16 8.29 -12.65
CA ILE A 181 -10.00 7.10 -12.68
C ILE A 181 -11.42 7.48 -12.25
N PRO A 182 -12.46 6.70 -12.60
CA PRO A 182 -13.81 6.96 -12.12
C PRO A 182 -13.88 6.99 -10.58
N ASN A 183 -14.44 8.07 -10.02
CA ASN A 183 -14.50 8.28 -8.56
C ASN A 183 -15.25 7.15 -7.83
N TYR A 184 -16.30 6.59 -8.45
CA TYR A 184 -17.09 5.50 -7.86
C TYR A 184 -16.24 4.25 -7.51
N GLN A 185 -15.10 4.04 -8.14
CA GLN A 185 -14.20 2.92 -7.81
C GLN A 185 -13.60 3.09 -6.41
N ILE A 186 -13.25 4.33 -6.05
CA ILE A 186 -12.75 4.65 -4.71
C ILE A 186 -13.88 4.67 -3.69
N GLU A 187 -15.07 5.12 -4.08
CA GLU A 187 -16.28 5.06 -3.23
C GLU A 187 -16.65 3.62 -2.90
N ASN A 188 -16.59 2.70 -3.86
CA ASN A 188 -16.83 1.27 -3.64
C ASN A 188 -15.84 0.66 -2.63
N LEU A 189 -14.55 0.98 -2.75
CA LEU A 189 -13.56 0.55 -1.76
C LEU A 189 -13.83 1.15 -0.37
N SER A 190 -14.22 2.42 -0.32
CA SER A 190 -14.59 3.08 0.93
C SER A 190 -15.81 2.46 1.59
N ALA A 191 -16.82 2.11 0.79
CA ALA A 191 -18.03 1.41 1.27
C ALA A 191 -17.70 -0.01 1.77
N LEU A 192 -16.77 -0.71 1.12
CA LEU A 192 -16.29 -2.00 1.60
C LEU A 192 -15.61 -1.86 2.97
N ILE A 193 -14.70 -0.89 3.12
CA ILE A 193 -14.01 -0.62 4.40
C ILE A 193 -15.01 -0.29 5.51
N ALA A 194 -16.02 0.54 5.23
CA ALA A 194 -17.05 0.87 6.19
C ALA A 194 -17.86 -0.37 6.63
N ALA A 195 -18.15 -1.27 5.69
CA ALA A 195 -18.87 -2.51 5.99
C ALA A 195 -18.07 -3.44 6.93
N VAL A 196 -16.79 -3.68 6.63
CA VAL A 196 -15.94 -4.54 7.48
C VAL A 196 -15.62 -3.88 8.84
N GLY A 197 -15.53 -2.54 8.89
CA GLY A 197 -15.34 -1.77 10.13
C GLY A 197 -16.54 -1.89 11.07
N GLY A 198 -17.76 -1.76 10.55
CA GLY A 198 -18.99 -1.86 11.32
C GLY A 198 -19.23 -3.27 11.89
N GLU A 199 -18.91 -4.31 11.16
CA GLU A 199 -19.03 -5.69 11.63
C GLU A 199 -18.00 -6.01 12.75
N SER A 200 -16.80 -5.47 12.67
CA SER A 200 -15.76 -5.62 13.70
C SER A 200 -16.16 -4.99 15.03
N GLU A 201 -16.88 -3.87 15.02
CA GLU A 201 -17.41 -3.22 16.23
C GLU A 201 -18.59 -4.01 16.84
N GLN A 202 -19.50 -4.51 16.02
CA GLN A 202 -20.63 -5.31 16.48
C GLN A 202 -20.19 -6.66 17.06
N GLY A 203 -19.18 -7.32 16.48
CA GLY A 203 -18.60 -8.55 17.03
C GLY A 203 -17.96 -8.35 18.40
N ARG A 204 -17.28 -7.22 18.62
CA ARG A 204 -16.70 -6.86 19.93
C ARG A 204 -17.76 -6.53 20.98
N ALA A 205 -18.84 -5.89 20.58
CA ALA A 205 -19.95 -5.55 21.48
C ALA A 205 -20.72 -6.80 21.94
N SER A 206 -20.92 -7.80 21.06
CA SER A 206 -21.59 -9.07 21.38
C SER A 206 -20.76 -10.01 22.26
N GLY A 207 -19.42 -9.98 22.16
CA GLY A 207 -18.52 -10.85 22.92
C GLY A 207 -18.37 -10.46 24.41
N ASN A 208 -18.83 -9.28 24.83
CA ASN A 208 -18.65 -8.75 26.18
C ASN A 208 -19.94 -8.78 27.02
N VAL A 209 -20.77 -9.82 26.91
CA VAL A 209 -21.89 -10.05 27.84
C VAL A 209 -21.32 -10.75 29.07
N PRO A 210 -21.21 -10.09 30.26
CA PRO A 210 -20.77 -10.75 31.46
C PRO A 210 -21.79 -11.82 31.86
N ALA A 211 -21.33 -13.07 31.95
CA ALA A 211 -22.13 -14.18 32.45
C ALA A 211 -22.73 -13.79 33.83
N ARG A 212 -24.05 -13.53 33.86
CA ARG A 212 -24.80 -13.34 35.09
C ARG A 212 -24.61 -14.61 35.96
N ARG A 213 -23.73 -14.53 36.94
CA ARG A 213 -23.67 -15.53 38.05
C ARG A 213 -25.03 -15.55 38.71
N GLY A 214 -25.79 -16.61 38.46
CA GLY A 214 -27.00 -16.93 39.21
C GLY A 214 -26.65 -17.08 40.68
N ALA A 215 -27.12 -16.14 41.50
CA ALA A 215 -27.13 -16.28 42.94
C ALA A 215 -28.16 -17.37 43.31
N ALA A 216 -27.69 -18.57 43.59
CA ALA A 216 -28.51 -19.59 44.25
C ALA A 216 -28.81 -19.12 45.68
N ALA A 217 -30.05 -18.67 45.91
CA ALA A 217 -30.57 -18.50 47.24
C ALA A 217 -30.77 -19.87 47.87
N ARG A 218 -30.02 -20.15 48.95
CA ARG A 218 -30.33 -21.24 49.87
C ARG A 218 -31.48 -20.77 50.80
N ARG A 219 -32.48 -21.58 50.90
CA ARG A 219 -33.26 -21.87 52.11
C ARG A 219 -33.55 -23.37 52.16
#